data_c9f676289cf408476b46f43eec69e5e2
#
_entry.id   c9f676289cf408476b46f43eec69e5e2
#
_cell.length_a   1.000
_cell.length_b   1.000
_cell.length_c   1.000
_cell.angle_alpha   90.00
_cell.angle_beta   90.00
_cell.angle_gamma   90.00
#
_symmetry.space_group_name_H-M   'P 1'
#
loop_
_entity.id
_entity.type
_entity.pdbx_description
1 polymer ?
#
loop_
_entity_poly.entity_id
_entity_poly.type
_entity_poly.pdbx_seq_one_letter_code
_entity_poly.pdbx_strand_id
1 'polypeptide(L)'
;MGSIWNTLKKFVRWLTIGIVLLGVAWASLFLIFAPDLLETEKLFRQSVGAEVVVLARDGSVLSRKGGADQIAIRHLPAYLPQAVIATEDRRFYQHFGMDVIGLARAALANLKAGRVVQGGSTITQQLAKNLWLTPERTFIRKLKELMLAIWLEARLHKREILNLYLNRVYLGAGSYGIESASQRYFGKSARTVSLSEAALLAGLLKAPSRYAPTNNLKMSRQRAAVVLDNMVEAGYLSKPAAAQAKRAPTRLTRTGPRDGGSGYFVDWVETQIPLFIGRVDGGIIVETTLDPLTQRSAEAALSKTLKQNRKTRRVSQGALIAFDTLGGIRAMVGGHSYRKSQFNRTVQAQRQPGSAFKPVVYLAALESGLTRNQKFKDGPININGWRPNNFDGQYAGYVTMETALARSINTVAVRISQLLGTERIIQTARRLGITSVLSSDLSIALGTSAVSLFEITAAYLPFANGGTGVYPFGIQRIRSKSGSILYERSTSSLGRIVNSQHVGQMNKMLTTAVKSGTGRKAQVKNQFVAGKTGTSQNYRDSWFIGYTADFVAGIWLGNDDNSPTKRVTGGLLPADTWRRFVTAASANILVNPPPVPDTRADSSKGATGGFQDILKEVRNFLFGSN
;
A
#
# COMPACT_ATOMS: atom_id res chain seq x y z
N MET A 1 67.54 21.21 -22.08
CA MET A 1 66.44 20.60 -22.82
C MET A 1 66.19 19.11 -22.52
N GLY A 2 67.21 18.29 -22.18
CA GLY A 2 67.02 16.84 -21.92
C GLY A 2 66.23 16.47 -20.67
N SER A 3 66.29 17.28 -19.60
CA SER A 3 65.61 16.99 -18.33
C SER A 3 64.07 17.12 -18.42
N ILE A 4 63.62 18.16 -19.09
CA ILE A 4 62.17 18.42 -19.30
C ILE A 4 61.53 17.32 -20.16
N TRP A 5 62.25 16.85 -21.19
CA TRP A 5 61.82 15.78 -22.10
C TRP A 5 61.68 14.43 -21.35
N ASN A 6 62.62 14.10 -20.45
CA ASN A 6 62.52 12.87 -19.64
C ASN A 6 61.41 12.93 -18.59
N THR A 7 61.13 14.09 -18.03
CA THR A 7 60.01 14.29 -17.11
C THR A 7 58.68 14.17 -17.82
N LEU A 8 58.56 14.73 -19.03
CA LEU A 8 57.37 14.61 -19.86
C LEU A 8 57.13 13.16 -20.28
N LYS A 9 58.18 12.42 -20.70
CA LYS A 9 58.05 10.98 -21.04
C LYS A 9 57.58 10.14 -19.84
N LYS A 10 58.13 10.41 -18.64
CA LYS A 10 57.71 9.73 -17.39
C LYS A 10 56.24 10.06 -17.09
N PHE A 11 55.83 11.32 -17.18
CA PHE A 11 54.46 11.75 -16.97
C PHE A 11 53.48 11.05 -17.97
N VAL A 12 53.80 11.06 -19.27
CA VAL A 12 53.00 10.39 -20.30
C VAL A 12 52.89 8.88 -20.02
N ARG A 13 54.01 8.23 -19.64
CA ARG A 13 54.03 6.80 -19.29
C ARG A 13 53.13 6.48 -18.10
N TRP A 14 53.21 7.27 -17.02
CA TRP A 14 52.38 7.08 -15.83
C TRP A 14 50.91 7.37 -16.13
N LEU A 15 50.61 8.37 -16.96
CA LEU A 15 49.25 8.68 -17.44
C LEU A 15 48.70 7.52 -18.27
N THR A 16 49.49 6.94 -19.18
CA THR A 16 49.10 5.79 -19.99
C THR A 16 48.81 4.55 -19.12
N ILE A 17 49.72 4.27 -18.15
CA ILE A 17 49.51 3.17 -17.20
C ILE A 17 48.24 3.39 -16.40
N GLY A 18 47.98 4.59 -15.93
CA GLY A 18 46.76 4.96 -15.20
C GLY A 18 45.49 4.74 -16.03
N ILE A 19 45.53 5.14 -17.29
CA ILE A 19 44.40 4.92 -18.23
C ILE A 19 44.16 3.43 -18.49
N VAL A 20 45.24 2.65 -18.69
CA VAL A 20 45.12 1.18 -18.90
C VAL A 20 44.56 0.50 -17.65
N LEU A 21 45.09 0.83 -16.46
CA LEU A 21 44.58 0.27 -15.19
C LEU A 21 43.12 0.64 -14.96
N LEU A 22 42.71 1.87 -15.28
CA LEU A 22 41.34 2.32 -15.20
C LEU A 22 40.42 1.55 -16.21
N GLY A 23 40.93 1.28 -17.42
CA GLY A 23 40.27 0.48 -18.44
C GLY A 23 40.11 -0.97 -17.99
N VAL A 24 41.13 -1.58 -17.42
CA VAL A 24 41.07 -2.94 -16.87
C VAL A 24 40.10 -3.02 -15.69
N ALA A 25 40.17 -2.07 -14.76
CA ALA A 25 39.20 -2.02 -13.64
C ALA A 25 37.77 -1.86 -14.13
N TRP A 26 37.54 -1.04 -15.14
CA TRP A 26 36.25 -0.85 -15.77
C TRP A 26 35.75 -2.10 -16.48
N ALA A 27 36.61 -2.79 -17.25
CA ALA A 27 36.29 -4.05 -17.91
C ALA A 27 35.98 -5.17 -16.90
N SER A 28 36.74 -5.25 -15.80
CA SER A 28 36.50 -6.20 -14.72
C SER A 28 35.14 -5.95 -14.03
N LEU A 29 34.81 -4.72 -13.74
CA LEU A 29 33.48 -4.33 -13.22
C LEU A 29 32.38 -4.71 -14.20
N PHE A 30 32.59 -4.49 -15.49
CA PHE A 30 31.61 -4.86 -16.53
C PHE A 30 31.40 -6.38 -16.59
N LEU A 31 32.46 -7.17 -16.47
CA LEU A 31 32.37 -8.64 -16.40
C LEU A 31 31.66 -9.17 -15.16
N ILE A 32 31.89 -8.55 -13.99
CA ILE A 32 31.24 -8.91 -12.74
C ILE A 32 29.72 -8.69 -12.83
N PHE A 33 29.29 -7.62 -13.50
CA PHE A 33 27.87 -7.28 -13.66
C PHE A 33 27.27 -7.75 -15.00
N ALA A 34 28.04 -8.42 -15.86
CA ALA A 34 27.58 -8.92 -17.15
C ALA A 34 26.36 -9.87 -17.07
N PRO A 35 26.24 -10.79 -16.09
CA PRO A 35 25.05 -11.61 -15.94
C PRO A 35 23.77 -10.80 -15.76
N ASP A 36 23.81 -9.77 -14.91
CA ASP A 36 22.68 -8.84 -14.69
C ASP A 36 22.33 -8.07 -15.99
N LEU A 37 23.33 -7.76 -16.82
CA LEU A 37 23.15 -7.03 -18.08
C LEU A 37 22.56 -7.90 -19.21
N LEU A 38 22.90 -9.18 -19.28
CA LEU A 38 22.33 -10.13 -20.25
C LEU A 38 20.85 -10.42 -19.95
N GLU A 39 20.48 -10.54 -18.70
CA GLU A 39 19.08 -10.63 -18.31
C GLU A 39 18.31 -9.36 -18.66
N THR A 40 18.95 -8.19 -18.58
CA THR A 40 18.30 -6.90 -18.91
C THR A 40 17.94 -6.76 -20.37
N GLU A 41 18.60 -7.42 -21.31
CA GLU A 41 18.21 -7.39 -22.73
C GLU A 41 16.88 -8.10 -22.98
N LYS A 42 16.66 -9.24 -22.34
CA LYS A 42 15.35 -9.92 -22.35
C LYS A 42 14.29 -9.02 -21.71
N LEU A 43 14.62 -8.37 -20.59
CA LEU A 43 13.75 -7.45 -19.87
C LEU A 43 13.38 -6.22 -20.69
N PHE A 44 14.32 -5.70 -21.48
CA PHE A 44 14.11 -4.55 -22.35
C PHE A 44 13.14 -4.86 -23.48
N ARG A 45 13.32 -5.99 -24.18
CA ARG A 45 12.41 -6.44 -25.25
C ARG A 45 11.01 -6.77 -24.70
N GLN A 46 10.93 -7.34 -23.51
CA GLN A 46 9.69 -7.77 -22.86
C GLN A 46 8.94 -6.65 -22.12
N SER A 47 9.65 -5.62 -21.69
CA SER A 47 9.08 -4.57 -20.85
C SER A 47 8.41 -3.43 -21.60
N VAL A 48 8.32 -3.51 -22.94
CA VAL A 48 7.60 -2.55 -23.76
C VAL A 48 6.09 -2.81 -23.64
N GLY A 49 5.49 -2.29 -22.56
CA GLY A 49 4.07 -2.02 -22.55
C GLY A 49 3.11 -3.20 -22.38
N ALA A 50 3.45 -4.18 -21.55
CA ALA A 50 2.43 -5.14 -21.14
C ALA A 50 1.22 -4.42 -20.53
N GLU A 51 0.07 -4.48 -21.19
CA GLU A 51 -1.16 -3.89 -20.66
C GLU A 51 -1.66 -4.73 -19.47
N VAL A 52 -1.89 -4.07 -18.35
CA VAL A 52 -2.53 -4.67 -17.18
C VAL A 52 -3.96 -4.14 -17.08
N VAL A 53 -4.93 -5.01 -17.25
CA VAL A 53 -6.35 -4.71 -17.07
C VAL A 53 -6.80 -5.37 -15.78
N VAL A 54 -7.24 -4.58 -14.81
CA VAL A 54 -7.78 -5.07 -13.54
C VAL A 54 -9.31 -5.00 -13.62
N LEU A 55 -9.96 -6.15 -13.46
CA LEU A 55 -11.41 -6.29 -13.50
C LEU A 55 -11.96 -6.48 -12.08
N ALA A 56 -13.12 -5.89 -11.80
CA ALA A 56 -13.93 -6.21 -10.65
C ALA A 56 -14.57 -7.60 -10.79
N ARG A 57 -15.22 -8.06 -9.73
CA ARG A 57 -15.93 -9.34 -9.70
C ARG A 57 -17.03 -9.46 -10.76
N ASP A 58 -17.68 -8.35 -11.09
CA ASP A 58 -18.74 -8.27 -12.11
C ASP A 58 -18.20 -8.11 -13.54
N GLY A 59 -16.87 -8.18 -13.73
CA GLY A 59 -16.21 -8.00 -15.01
C GLY A 59 -16.01 -6.54 -15.41
N SER A 60 -16.49 -5.57 -14.66
CA SER A 60 -16.27 -4.15 -14.95
C SER A 60 -14.79 -3.77 -14.74
N VAL A 61 -14.29 -2.84 -15.56
CA VAL A 61 -12.89 -2.42 -15.52
C VAL A 61 -12.66 -1.47 -14.35
N LEU A 62 -11.81 -1.88 -13.39
CA LEU A 62 -11.34 -1.05 -12.29
C LEU A 62 -10.15 -0.18 -12.71
N SER A 63 -9.24 -0.75 -13.48
CA SER A 63 -8.04 -0.07 -13.96
C SER A 63 -7.55 -0.68 -15.27
N ARG A 64 -6.94 0.16 -16.08
CA ARG A 64 -6.22 -0.24 -17.30
C ARG A 64 -4.92 0.55 -17.34
N LYS A 65 -3.76 -0.13 -17.32
CA LYS A 65 -2.44 0.49 -17.35
C LYS A 65 -1.57 -0.19 -18.40
N GLY A 66 -0.74 0.58 -19.09
CA GLY A 66 0.13 0.07 -20.15
C GLY A 66 -0.59 -0.15 -21.49
N GLY A 67 0.05 -0.79 -22.45
CA GLY A 67 -0.50 -1.07 -23.78
C GLY A 67 -0.66 0.19 -24.64
N ALA A 68 -1.89 0.58 -24.92
CA ALA A 68 -2.22 1.69 -25.82
C ALA A 68 -1.80 3.09 -25.31
N ASP A 69 -1.37 3.22 -24.05
CA ASP A 69 -0.93 4.49 -23.47
C ASP A 69 0.50 4.89 -23.87
N GLN A 70 1.18 4.09 -24.70
CA GLN A 70 2.47 4.48 -25.23
C GLN A 70 2.31 5.42 -26.42
N ILE A 71 3.03 6.53 -26.36
CA ILE A 71 3.04 7.51 -27.44
C ILE A 71 4.45 7.66 -28.00
N ALA A 72 4.59 7.49 -29.31
CA ALA A 72 5.88 7.73 -29.94
C ALA A 72 6.22 9.22 -29.87
N ILE A 73 7.49 9.52 -29.53
CA ILE A 73 7.98 10.89 -29.36
C ILE A 73 7.71 11.78 -30.59
N ARG A 74 7.67 11.20 -31.79
CA ARG A 74 7.35 11.90 -33.04
C ARG A 74 5.91 12.45 -33.09
N HIS A 75 5.02 11.93 -32.27
CA HIS A 75 3.62 12.36 -32.15
C HIS A 75 3.39 13.38 -31.02
N LEU A 76 4.42 13.69 -30.23
CA LEU A 76 4.37 14.69 -29.19
C LEU A 76 4.67 16.09 -29.74
N PRO A 77 4.06 17.16 -29.20
CA PRO A 77 4.50 18.51 -29.50
C PRO A 77 5.97 18.68 -29.12
N ALA A 78 6.77 19.30 -30.02
CA ALA A 78 8.23 19.41 -29.84
C ALA A 78 8.65 20.03 -28.50
N TYR A 79 7.86 20.96 -27.97
CA TYR A 79 8.13 21.61 -26.69
C TYR A 79 7.99 20.67 -25.48
N LEU A 80 7.31 19.52 -25.58
CA LEU A 80 7.14 18.60 -24.46
C LEU A 80 8.44 17.84 -24.14
N PRO A 81 9.08 17.12 -25.08
CA PRO A 81 10.40 16.53 -24.82
C PRO A 81 11.47 17.61 -24.54
N GLN A 82 11.39 18.79 -25.16
CA GLN A 82 12.30 19.91 -24.88
C GLN A 82 12.17 20.41 -23.43
N ALA A 83 10.96 20.49 -22.87
CA ALA A 83 10.74 20.86 -21.46
C ALA A 83 11.39 19.86 -20.49
N VAL A 84 11.32 18.57 -20.81
CA VAL A 84 11.95 17.51 -20.02
C VAL A 84 13.48 17.63 -20.10
N ILE A 85 14.04 17.75 -21.30
CA ILE A 85 15.49 17.90 -21.51
C ILE A 85 16.02 19.16 -20.83
N ALA A 86 15.37 20.30 -21.01
CA ALA A 86 15.79 21.57 -20.39
C ALA A 86 15.82 21.50 -18.86
N THR A 87 14.98 20.65 -18.26
CA THR A 87 14.82 20.58 -16.81
C THR A 87 15.66 19.50 -16.17
N GLU A 88 15.74 18.32 -16.77
CA GLU A 88 16.37 17.14 -16.17
C GLU A 88 17.80 16.92 -16.68
N ASP A 89 18.08 17.23 -17.96
CA ASP A 89 19.34 16.91 -18.59
C ASP A 89 19.60 17.80 -19.81
N ARG A 90 20.00 19.06 -19.54
CA ARG A 90 20.15 20.11 -20.58
C ARG A 90 21.12 19.74 -21.69
N ARG A 91 22.09 18.86 -21.42
CA ARG A 91 23.13 18.40 -22.36
C ARG A 91 22.88 16.98 -22.86
N PHE A 92 21.66 16.48 -22.76
CA PHE A 92 21.28 15.10 -23.08
C PHE A 92 21.87 14.57 -24.40
N TYR A 93 21.88 15.37 -25.45
CA TYR A 93 22.43 14.99 -26.77
C TYR A 93 23.96 15.10 -26.87
N GLN A 94 24.66 15.61 -25.84
CA GLN A 94 26.10 15.94 -25.89
C GLN A 94 26.97 15.00 -25.02
N HIS A 95 26.38 14.04 -24.32
CA HIS A 95 27.13 13.10 -23.48
C HIS A 95 26.67 11.66 -23.74
N PHE A 96 27.44 10.70 -23.24
CA PHE A 96 27.21 9.26 -23.37
C PHE A 96 26.89 8.64 -22.00
N GLY A 97 25.62 8.74 -21.56
CA GLY A 97 25.11 8.18 -20.31
C GLY A 97 25.47 8.97 -19.05
N MET A 98 26.59 9.71 -19.03
CA MET A 98 27.04 10.54 -17.92
C MET A 98 27.42 11.94 -18.41
N ASP A 99 26.91 12.98 -17.75
CA ASP A 99 27.31 14.38 -18.00
C ASP A 99 28.31 14.84 -16.94
N VAL A 100 29.61 14.66 -17.22
CA VAL A 100 30.70 15.05 -16.29
C VAL A 100 30.69 16.56 -16.04
N ILE A 101 30.43 17.37 -17.10
CA ILE A 101 30.38 18.85 -16.96
C ILE A 101 29.15 19.28 -16.14
N GLY A 102 28.02 18.63 -16.39
CA GLY A 102 26.80 18.84 -15.61
C GLY A 102 26.98 18.47 -14.14
N LEU A 103 27.69 17.38 -13.86
CA LEU A 103 28.01 16.94 -12.50
C LEU A 103 28.89 17.94 -11.78
N ALA A 104 29.96 18.43 -12.43
CA ALA A 104 30.85 19.45 -11.88
C ALA A 104 30.10 20.77 -11.57
N ARG A 105 29.25 21.22 -12.52
CA ARG A 105 28.39 22.38 -12.34
C ARG A 105 27.42 22.21 -11.15
N ALA A 106 26.78 21.04 -11.05
CA ALA A 106 25.87 20.73 -9.93
C ALA A 106 26.60 20.70 -8.59
N ALA A 107 27.81 20.15 -8.54
CA ALA A 107 28.66 20.15 -7.35
C ALA A 107 29.00 21.57 -6.90
N LEU A 108 29.43 22.43 -7.82
CA LEU A 108 29.73 23.85 -7.52
C LEU A 108 28.47 24.61 -7.05
N ALA A 109 27.33 24.37 -7.67
CA ALA A 109 26.07 25.02 -7.27
C ALA A 109 25.64 24.59 -5.85
N ASN A 110 25.80 23.29 -5.52
CA ASN A 110 25.45 22.74 -4.21
C ASN A 110 26.41 23.24 -3.12
N LEU A 111 27.72 23.33 -3.42
CA LEU A 111 28.74 23.92 -2.53
C LEU A 111 28.43 25.39 -2.21
N LYS A 112 28.15 26.19 -3.24
CA LYS A 112 27.78 27.62 -3.06
C LYS A 112 26.49 27.80 -2.25
N ALA A 113 25.51 26.89 -2.39
CA ALA A 113 24.23 26.95 -1.70
C ALA A 113 24.23 26.34 -0.30
N GLY A 114 25.30 25.64 0.12
CA GLY A 114 25.37 24.90 1.38
C GLY A 114 24.34 23.76 1.52
N ARG A 115 23.66 23.43 0.43
CA ARG A 115 22.62 22.38 0.38
C ARG A 115 22.45 21.85 -1.04
N VAL A 116 21.84 20.66 -1.17
CA VAL A 116 21.55 20.09 -2.50
C VAL A 116 20.44 20.89 -3.19
N VAL A 117 20.80 21.71 -4.18
CA VAL A 117 19.88 22.52 -4.99
C VAL A 117 19.77 22.00 -6.41
N GLN A 118 20.80 21.30 -6.94
CA GLN A 118 20.85 20.75 -8.29
C GLN A 118 21.28 19.29 -8.28
N GLY A 119 20.59 18.41 -9.03
CA GLY A 119 20.98 17.03 -9.26
C GLY A 119 21.91 16.90 -10.46
N GLY A 120 22.80 15.89 -10.42
CA GLY A 120 23.72 15.59 -11.52
C GLY A 120 23.41 14.28 -12.27
N SER A 121 22.23 13.68 -12.09
CA SER A 121 21.86 12.44 -12.79
C SER A 121 21.27 12.75 -14.17
N THR A 122 21.69 12.01 -15.19
CA THR A 122 21.19 12.14 -16.57
C THR A 122 19.83 11.43 -16.76
N ILE A 123 19.11 11.76 -17.84
CA ILE A 123 17.87 11.06 -18.25
C ILE A 123 18.13 9.57 -18.41
N THR A 124 19.27 9.17 -18.99
CA THR A 124 19.64 7.76 -19.20
C THR A 124 19.86 7.04 -17.87
N GLN A 125 20.51 7.69 -16.89
CA GLN A 125 20.65 7.13 -15.53
C GLN A 125 19.30 6.99 -14.81
N GLN A 126 18.42 7.98 -14.98
CA GLN A 126 17.07 7.91 -14.41
C GLN A 126 16.25 6.79 -15.06
N LEU A 127 16.38 6.59 -16.38
CA LEU A 127 15.74 5.48 -17.09
C LEU A 127 16.27 4.13 -16.58
N ALA A 128 17.60 3.97 -16.49
CA ALA A 128 18.23 2.75 -15.94
C ALA A 128 17.71 2.43 -14.54
N LYS A 129 17.67 3.43 -13.66
CA LYS A 129 17.10 3.28 -12.32
C LYS A 129 15.64 2.80 -12.34
N ASN A 130 14.81 3.40 -13.20
CA ASN A 130 13.38 3.09 -13.25
C ASN A 130 13.07 1.72 -13.88
N LEU A 131 13.99 1.17 -14.68
CA LEU A 131 13.81 -0.11 -15.35
C LEU A 131 14.25 -1.31 -14.50
N TRP A 132 15.34 -1.18 -13.73
CA TRP A 132 16.04 -2.34 -13.18
C TRP A 132 16.44 -2.26 -11.72
N LEU A 133 16.37 -1.09 -11.07
CA LEU A 133 16.95 -0.93 -9.74
C LEU A 133 15.88 -0.75 -8.65
N THR A 134 16.16 -1.34 -7.49
CA THR A 134 15.36 -1.17 -6.26
C THR A 134 15.52 0.24 -5.67
N PRO A 135 14.58 0.71 -4.82
CA PRO A 135 14.63 2.06 -4.22
C PRO A 135 15.78 2.33 -3.26
N GLU A 136 16.58 1.33 -2.92
CA GLU A 136 17.67 1.44 -1.96
C GLU A 136 18.70 2.50 -2.34
N ARG A 137 19.24 3.23 -1.34
CA ARG A 137 20.23 4.30 -1.53
C ARG A 137 21.62 3.84 -1.20
N THR A 138 22.20 2.95 -2.03
CA THR A 138 23.58 2.45 -1.84
C THR A 138 24.52 2.96 -2.92
N PHE A 139 25.81 3.00 -2.63
CA PHE A 139 26.84 3.34 -3.62
C PHE A 139 26.92 2.32 -4.75
N ILE A 140 26.79 1.03 -4.43
CA ILE A 140 26.76 -0.08 -5.40
C ILE A 140 25.62 0.11 -6.39
N ARG A 141 24.42 0.48 -5.91
CA ARG A 141 23.29 0.78 -6.79
C ARG A 141 23.60 1.94 -7.74
N LYS A 142 24.29 3.00 -7.26
CA LYS A 142 24.65 4.15 -8.13
C LYS A 142 25.67 3.76 -9.20
N LEU A 143 26.58 2.85 -8.89
CA LEU A 143 27.51 2.28 -9.86
C LEU A 143 26.77 1.42 -10.90
N LYS A 144 25.86 0.54 -10.49
CA LYS A 144 24.99 -0.22 -11.41
C LYS A 144 24.19 0.71 -12.32
N GLU A 145 23.62 1.78 -11.79
CA GLU A 145 22.87 2.80 -12.54
C GLU A 145 23.74 3.43 -13.66
N LEU A 146 24.98 3.75 -13.35
CA LEU A 146 25.93 4.31 -14.32
C LEU A 146 26.27 3.29 -15.42
N MET A 147 26.59 2.05 -15.04
CA MET A 147 26.92 0.98 -15.99
C MET A 147 25.74 0.70 -16.95
N LEU A 148 24.54 0.58 -16.40
CA LEU A 148 23.31 0.40 -17.19
C LEU A 148 23.03 1.60 -18.11
N ALA A 149 23.33 2.82 -17.66
CA ALA A 149 23.18 4.01 -18.50
C ALA A 149 24.14 3.99 -19.70
N ILE A 150 25.40 3.62 -19.48
CA ILE A 150 26.37 3.48 -20.58
C ILE A 150 25.98 2.35 -21.53
N TRP A 151 25.51 1.22 -20.99
CA TRP A 151 25.01 0.10 -21.80
C TRP A 151 23.82 0.50 -22.67
N LEU A 152 22.85 1.26 -22.11
CA LEU A 152 21.72 1.79 -22.88
C LEU A 152 22.18 2.69 -24.03
N GLU A 153 23.11 3.59 -23.80
CA GLU A 153 23.65 4.50 -24.80
C GLU A 153 24.45 3.77 -25.91
N ALA A 154 25.04 2.62 -25.58
CA ALA A 154 25.73 1.77 -26.57
C ALA A 154 24.74 1.01 -27.48
N ARG A 155 23.50 0.80 -27.04
CA ARG A 155 22.50 -0.02 -27.74
C ARG A 155 21.37 0.78 -28.37
N LEU A 156 21.11 2.00 -27.90
CA LEU A 156 19.95 2.79 -28.28
C LEU A 156 20.36 4.20 -28.70
N HIS A 157 19.68 4.71 -29.69
CA HIS A 157 19.80 6.12 -30.04
C HIS A 157 19.16 7.03 -28.98
N LYS A 158 19.66 8.23 -28.83
CA LYS A 158 19.14 9.24 -27.89
C LYS A 158 17.62 9.42 -27.94
N ARG A 159 17.05 9.40 -29.16
CA ARG A 159 15.59 9.53 -29.34
C ARG A 159 14.83 8.33 -28.80
N GLU A 160 15.39 7.13 -28.86
CA GLU A 160 14.80 5.91 -28.32
C GLU A 160 14.86 5.93 -26.79
N ILE A 161 15.99 6.33 -26.21
CA ILE A 161 16.16 6.50 -24.76
C ILE A 161 15.13 7.50 -24.23
N LEU A 162 14.99 8.66 -24.88
CA LEU A 162 14.02 9.68 -24.47
C LEU A 162 12.57 9.19 -24.64
N ASN A 163 12.27 8.47 -25.72
CA ASN A 163 10.96 7.87 -25.93
C ASN A 163 10.59 6.88 -24.82
N LEU A 164 11.51 6.01 -24.46
CA LEU A 164 11.33 5.07 -23.35
C LEU A 164 11.16 5.79 -22.01
N TYR A 165 11.96 6.80 -21.75
CA TYR A 165 11.87 7.59 -20.53
C TYR A 165 10.49 8.24 -20.39
N LEU A 166 10.03 8.94 -21.43
CA LEU A 166 8.73 9.63 -21.44
C LEU A 166 7.54 8.68 -21.25
N ASN A 167 7.65 7.44 -21.73
CA ASN A 167 6.58 6.45 -21.59
C ASN A 167 6.60 5.66 -20.27
N ARG A 168 7.67 5.81 -19.45
CA ARG A 168 7.84 5.00 -18.23
C ARG A 168 7.95 5.77 -16.95
N VAL A 169 8.39 7.01 -17.01
CA VAL A 169 8.65 7.79 -15.82
C VAL A 169 7.38 8.02 -15.00
N TYR A 170 7.51 7.88 -13.69
CA TYR A 170 6.41 8.18 -12.77
C TYR A 170 6.16 9.67 -12.68
N LEU A 171 4.93 10.10 -12.86
CA LEU A 171 4.50 11.49 -12.92
C LEU A 171 3.47 11.86 -11.82
N GLY A 172 3.38 11.03 -10.78
CA GLY A 172 2.48 11.28 -9.65
C GLY A 172 1.06 10.76 -9.88
N ALA A 173 0.27 10.72 -8.81
CA ALA A 173 -1.13 10.27 -8.81
C ALA A 173 -1.38 8.91 -9.51
N GLY A 174 -0.42 7.97 -9.39
CA GLY A 174 -0.50 6.65 -10.02
C GLY A 174 -0.23 6.65 -11.53
N SER A 175 0.23 7.76 -12.13
CA SER A 175 0.46 7.88 -13.57
C SER A 175 1.91 7.57 -13.94
N TYR A 176 2.10 6.57 -14.77
CA TYR A 176 3.36 6.20 -15.40
C TYR A 176 3.31 6.53 -16.89
N GLY A 177 4.32 7.26 -17.37
CA GLY A 177 4.38 7.77 -18.74
C GLY A 177 3.55 9.03 -18.98
N ILE A 178 3.98 9.76 -20.03
CA ILE A 178 3.47 11.10 -20.33
C ILE A 178 2.02 11.09 -20.81
N GLU A 179 1.61 10.06 -21.55
CA GLU A 179 0.23 9.92 -22.04
C GLU A 179 -0.75 9.68 -20.89
N SER A 180 -0.43 8.70 -20.01
CA SER A 180 -1.24 8.41 -18.82
C SER A 180 -1.36 9.65 -17.90
N ALA A 181 -0.26 10.39 -17.72
CA ALA A 181 -0.26 11.62 -16.93
C ALA A 181 -1.10 12.73 -17.59
N SER A 182 -1.03 12.88 -18.91
CA SER A 182 -1.82 13.86 -19.68
C SER A 182 -3.33 13.55 -19.57
N GLN A 183 -3.70 12.31 -19.78
CA GLN A 183 -5.08 11.83 -19.59
C GLN A 183 -5.55 12.09 -18.13
N ARG A 184 -4.71 11.75 -17.16
CA ARG A 184 -5.02 11.89 -15.73
C ARG A 184 -5.25 13.33 -15.31
N TYR A 185 -4.38 14.25 -15.75
CA TYR A 185 -4.41 15.63 -15.29
C TYR A 185 -5.24 16.55 -16.17
N PHE A 186 -5.27 16.30 -17.47
CA PHE A 186 -5.89 17.21 -18.45
C PHE A 186 -7.06 16.57 -19.20
N GLY A 187 -7.28 15.24 -19.11
CA GLY A 187 -8.36 14.52 -19.79
C GLY A 187 -8.19 14.46 -21.29
N LYS A 188 -6.96 14.61 -21.80
CA LYS A 188 -6.63 14.59 -23.23
C LYS A 188 -5.28 13.93 -23.48
N SER A 189 -5.06 13.51 -24.72
CA SER A 189 -3.79 12.92 -25.14
C SER A 189 -2.64 13.91 -25.00
N ALA A 190 -1.44 13.37 -24.67
CA ALA A 190 -0.19 14.13 -24.65
C ALA A 190 0.16 14.74 -26.02
N ARG A 191 -0.45 14.28 -27.11
CA ARG A 191 -0.33 14.86 -28.46
C ARG A 191 -0.85 16.30 -28.54
N THR A 192 -1.79 16.67 -27.68
CA THR A 192 -2.52 17.94 -27.73
C THR A 192 -2.33 18.81 -26.49
N VAL A 193 -1.34 18.50 -25.65
CA VAL A 193 -1.01 19.34 -24.49
C VAL A 193 -0.48 20.71 -24.94
N SER A 194 -0.86 21.74 -24.21
CA SER A 194 -0.33 23.09 -24.41
C SER A 194 1.09 23.22 -23.82
N LEU A 195 1.80 24.29 -24.15
CA LEU A 195 3.12 24.58 -23.60
C LEU A 195 3.12 24.67 -22.06
N SER A 196 2.10 25.28 -21.45
CA SER A 196 1.96 25.35 -20.00
C SER A 196 1.69 23.99 -19.35
N GLU A 197 0.93 23.12 -20.02
CA GLU A 197 0.67 21.76 -19.58
C GLU A 197 1.93 20.88 -19.72
N ALA A 198 2.66 21.00 -20.82
CA ALA A 198 3.95 20.33 -21.03
C ALA A 198 4.97 20.71 -19.95
N ALA A 199 5.07 22.01 -19.64
CA ALA A 199 5.94 22.48 -18.55
C ALA A 199 5.49 21.95 -17.18
N LEU A 200 4.19 21.81 -16.96
CA LEU A 200 3.68 21.23 -15.73
C LEU A 200 4.07 19.74 -15.62
N LEU A 201 3.87 18.95 -16.68
CA LEU A 201 4.27 17.53 -16.71
C LEU A 201 5.78 17.36 -16.48
N ALA A 202 6.63 18.13 -17.14
CA ALA A 202 8.08 18.12 -16.94
C ALA A 202 8.46 18.52 -15.50
N GLY A 203 7.72 19.45 -14.90
CA GLY A 203 7.92 19.89 -13.54
C GLY A 203 7.68 18.82 -12.46
N LEU A 204 6.85 17.82 -12.78
CA LEU A 204 6.55 16.70 -11.86
C LEU A 204 7.76 15.79 -11.63
N LEU A 205 8.66 15.66 -12.60
CA LEU A 205 9.79 14.72 -12.59
C LEU A 205 10.68 14.88 -11.35
N LYS A 206 10.88 16.10 -10.86
CA LYS A 206 11.70 16.39 -9.68
C LYS A 206 11.18 15.74 -8.40
N ALA A 207 9.86 15.72 -8.18
CA ALA A 207 9.21 15.12 -7.01
C ALA A 207 7.72 14.88 -7.33
N PRO A 208 7.38 13.78 -8.04
CA PRO A 208 6.08 13.57 -8.64
C PRO A 208 4.91 13.64 -7.65
N SER A 209 5.05 12.98 -6.49
CA SER A 209 3.99 13.01 -5.46
C SER A 209 3.82 14.39 -4.81
N ARG A 210 4.91 15.16 -4.66
CA ARG A 210 4.87 16.50 -4.06
C ARG A 210 4.27 17.54 -5.00
N TYR A 211 4.65 17.49 -6.28
CA TYR A 211 4.23 18.45 -7.30
C TYR A 211 2.99 18.03 -8.07
N ALA A 212 2.40 16.84 -7.79
CA ALA A 212 1.16 16.43 -8.44
C ALA A 212 0.09 17.54 -8.33
N PRO A 213 -0.48 18.00 -9.45
CA PRO A 213 -1.44 19.10 -9.44
C PRO A 213 -2.74 18.77 -8.71
N THR A 214 -3.04 17.48 -8.56
CA THR A 214 -4.13 16.96 -7.73
C THR A 214 -3.91 17.21 -6.24
N ASN A 215 -2.66 17.34 -5.79
CA ASN A 215 -2.32 17.58 -4.40
C ASN A 215 -2.20 19.08 -4.10
N ASN A 216 -1.47 19.82 -4.95
CA ASN A 216 -1.28 21.27 -4.77
C ASN A 216 -1.04 21.96 -6.12
N LEU A 217 -2.11 22.42 -6.75
CA LEU A 217 -2.05 23.08 -8.07
C LEU A 217 -1.18 24.34 -8.06
N LYS A 218 -1.17 25.13 -6.95
CA LYS A 218 -0.34 26.34 -6.85
C LYS A 218 1.15 25.98 -6.91
N MET A 219 1.57 24.97 -6.17
CA MET A 219 2.96 24.49 -6.16
C MET A 219 3.36 23.88 -7.52
N SER A 220 2.44 23.14 -8.18
CA SER A 220 2.67 22.60 -9.53
C SER A 220 2.90 23.71 -10.55
N ARG A 221 2.07 24.77 -10.53
CA ARG A 221 2.22 25.95 -11.42
C ARG A 221 3.52 26.70 -11.17
N GLN A 222 3.90 26.87 -9.90
CA GLN A 222 5.20 27.48 -9.55
C GLN A 222 6.37 26.66 -10.12
N ARG A 223 6.28 25.32 -10.03
CA ARG A 223 7.31 24.45 -10.61
C ARG A 223 7.30 24.47 -12.13
N ALA A 224 6.14 24.52 -12.78
CA ALA A 224 6.02 24.70 -14.24
C ALA A 224 6.65 26.03 -14.71
N ALA A 225 6.49 27.11 -13.94
CA ALA A 225 7.16 28.37 -14.26
C ALA A 225 8.69 28.24 -14.28
N VAL A 226 9.27 27.50 -13.34
CA VAL A 226 10.72 27.21 -13.35
C VAL A 226 11.11 26.39 -14.57
N VAL A 227 10.28 25.44 -15.03
CA VAL A 227 10.53 24.68 -16.27
C VAL A 227 10.55 25.60 -17.48
N LEU A 228 9.60 26.53 -17.59
CA LEU A 228 9.57 27.50 -18.68
C LEU A 228 10.81 28.41 -18.70
N ASP A 229 11.32 28.80 -17.53
CA ASP A 229 12.57 29.55 -17.41
C ASP A 229 13.76 28.69 -17.87
N ASN A 230 13.84 27.43 -17.48
CA ASN A 230 14.86 26.48 -17.94
C ASN A 230 14.83 26.30 -19.47
N MET A 231 13.63 26.28 -20.09
CA MET A 231 13.48 26.20 -21.55
C MET A 231 14.03 27.46 -22.25
N VAL A 232 13.82 28.63 -21.65
CA VAL A 232 14.40 29.89 -22.18
C VAL A 232 15.93 29.85 -22.10
N GLU A 233 16.47 29.45 -20.95
CA GLU A 233 17.92 29.33 -20.74
C GLU A 233 18.58 28.26 -21.64
N ALA A 234 17.82 27.22 -22.01
CA ALA A 234 18.27 26.19 -22.93
C ALA A 234 18.09 26.56 -24.43
N GLY A 235 17.53 27.73 -24.71
CA GLY A 235 17.30 28.22 -26.10
C GLY A 235 16.11 27.56 -26.82
N TYR A 236 15.28 26.80 -26.11
CA TYR A 236 14.10 26.16 -26.69
C TYR A 236 12.87 27.08 -26.77
N LEU A 237 12.88 28.19 -26.01
CA LEU A 237 11.72 29.08 -25.88
C LEU A 237 12.15 30.54 -25.80
N SER A 238 11.41 31.44 -26.45
CA SER A 238 11.63 32.87 -26.26
C SER A 238 11.06 33.39 -24.93
N LYS A 239 11.63 34.45 -24.37
CA LYS A 239 11.13 35.09 -23.14
C LYS A 239 9.66 35.51 -23.21
N PRO A 240 9.16 36.14 -24.34
CA PRO A 240 7.76 36.47 -24.49
C PRO A 240 6.83 35.25 -24.44
N ALA A 241 7.19 34.16 -25.13
CA ALA A 241 6.40 32.92 -25.16
C ALA A 241 6.37 32.25 -23.77
N ALA A 242 7.47 32.27 -23.02
CA ALA A 242 7.49 31.80 -21.64
C ALA A 242 6.58 32.63 -20.72
N ALA A 243 6.60 33.95 -20.87
CA ALA A 243 5.74 34.86 -20.11
C ALA A 243 4.25 34.64 -20.42
N GLN A 244 3.91 34.40 -21.68
CA GLN A 244 2.54 34.05 -22.09
C GLN A 244 2.10 32.71 -21.51
N ALA A 245 2.94 31.65 -21.58
CA ALA A 245 2.64 30.34 -21.03
C ALA A 245 2.47 30.37 -19.49
N LYS A 246 3.25 31.17 -18.77
CA LYS A 246 3.10 31.37 -17.32
C LYS A 246 1.76 32.00 -16.93
N ARG A 247 1.21 32.86 -17.78
CA ARG A 247 -0.11 33.50 -17.53
C ARG A 247 -1.27 32.62 -17.97
N ALA A 248 -1.03 31.65 -18.87
CA ALA A 248 -2.07 30.75 -19.36
C ALA A 248 -2.54 29.78 -18.24
N PRO A 249 -3.83 29.77 -17.89
CA PRO A 249 -4.32 28.91 -16.83
C PRO A 249 -4.33 27.44 -17.27
N THR A 250 -3.51 26.61 -16.64
CA THR A 250 -3.63 25.15 -16.79
C THR A 250 -4.91 24.70 -16.11
N ARG A 251 -5.87 24.22 -16.88
CA ARG A 251 -7.13 23.68 -16.37
C ARG A 251 -6.95 22.19 -16.12
N LEU A 252 -7.17 21.76 -14.89
CA LEU A 252 -7.24 20.34 -14.58
C LEU A 252 -8.63 19.84 -14.96
N THR A 253 -8.66 18.76 -15.70
CA THR A 253 -9.93 18.09 -15.96
C THR A 253 -10.38 17.37 -14.69
N ARG A 254 -11.65 17.56 -14.33
CA ARG A 254 -12.28 16.80 -13.24
C ARG A 254 -12.59 15.35 -13.63
N THR A 255 -12.35 14.99 -14.88
CA THR A 255 -12.51 13.64 -15.45
C THR A 255 -11.17 12.89 -15.38
N GLY A 256 -10.74 12.54 -14.16
CA GLY A 256 -10.02 11.28 -14.03
C GLY A 256 -11.03 10.13 -14.20
N PRO A 257 -10.61 8.84 -14.36
CA PRO A 257 -11.55 7.75 -14.18
C PRO A 257 -12.31 8.08 -12.90
N ARG A 258 -13.65 8.07 -12.97
CA ARG A 258 -14.51 8.41 -11.82
C ARG A 258 -13.82 7.83 -10.62
N ASP A 259 -13.55 8.67 -9.59
CA ASP A 259 -13.06 8.18 -8.30
C ASP A 259 -14.07 7.14 -7.76
N GLY A 260 -14.17 6.02 -8.43
CA GLY A 260 -14.65 4.83 -7.81
C GLY A 260 -13.51 4.47 -6.88
N GLY A 261 -13.61 4.70 -5.58
CA GLY A 261 -12.55 4.59 -4.55
C GLY A 261 -11.75 3.29 -4.51
N SER A 262 -11.80 2.49 -5.57
CA SER A 262 -11.05 1.26 -5.80
C SER A 262 -9.53 1.45 -5.97
N GLY A 263 -9.02 2.69 -6.04
CA GLY A 263 -7.60 2.95 -6.24
C GLY A 263 -6.69 2.29 -5.20
N TYR A 264 -7.10 2.29 -3.92
CA TYR A 264 -6.36 1.58 -2.87
C TYR A 264 -6.28 0.07 -3.09
N PHE A 265 -7.36 -0.52 -3.56
CA PHE A 265 -7.41 -1.94 -3.87
C PHE A 265 -6.61 -2.27 -5.13
N VAL A 266 -6.74 -1.48 -6.18
CA VAL A 266 -5.99 -1.65 -7.44
C VAL A 266 -4.48 -1.59 -7.19
N ASP A 267 -4.01 -0.55 -6.48
CA ASP A 267 -2.58 -0.44 -6.16
C ASP A 267 -2.10 -1.64 -5.33
N TRP A 268 -2.90 -2.10 -4.37
CA TRP A 268 -2.57 -3.29 -3.59
C TRP A 268 -2.53 -4.55 -4.47
N VAL A 269 -3.52 -4.79 -5.35
CA VAL A 269 -3.54 -5.91 -6.30
C VAL A 269 -2.30 -5.89 -7.19
N GLU A 270 -1.90 -4.74 -7.70
CA GLU A 270 -0.73 -4.62 -8.55
C GLU A 270 0.57 -5.05 -7.85
N THR A 271 0.68 -4.80 -6.54
CA THR A 271 1.83 -5.30 -5.76
C THR A 271 1.82 -6.81 -5.60
N GLN A 272 0.66 -7.46 -5.74
CA GLN A 272 0.50 -8.91 -5.60
C GLN A 272 0.81 -9.67 -6.89
N ILE A 273 0.56 -9.09 -8.07
CA ILE A 273 0.71 -9.76 -9.37
C ILE A 273 2.05 -10.49 -9.52
N PRO A 274 3.23 -9.89 -9.21
CA PRO A 274 4.53 -10.53 -9.38
C PRO A 274 4.73 -11.81 -8.56
N LEU A 275 3.90 -12.05 -7.56
CA LEU A 275 4.00 -13.18 -6.66
C LEU A 275 3.30 -14.43 -7.20
N PHE A 276 2.33 -14.23 -8.09
CA PHE A 276 1.55 -15.31 -8.68
C PHE A 276 2.03 -15.70 -10.07
N ILE A 277 2.55 -14.74 -10.81
CA ILE A 277 3.06 -14.94 -12.15
C ILE A 277 4.43 -14.29 -12.25
N GLY A 278 5.38 -14.99 -12.82
CA GLY A 278 6.64 -14.39 -13.22
C GLY A 278 6.39 -13.27 -14.25
N ARG A 279 7.43 -12.83 -14.91
CA ARG A 279 7.30 -11.88 -16.02
C ARG A 279 6.54 -12.53 -17.17
N VAL A 280 5.52 -11.83 -17.65
CA VAL A 280 4.69 -12.25 -18.78
C VAL A 280 4.92 -11.32 -19.94
N ASP A 281 5.22 -11.89 -21.11
CA ASP A 281 5.26 -11.17 -22.36
C ASP A 281 3.84 -10.90 -22.85
N GLY A 282 3.54 -9.64 -23.15
CA GLY A 282 2.22 -9.21 -23.56
C GLY A 282 1.34 -8.70 -22.42
N GLY A 283 0.07 -8.43 -22.70
CA GLY A 283 -0.87 -7.90 -21.74
C GLY A 283 -1.51 -8.98 -20.88
N ILE A 284 -1.89 -8.62 -19.66
CA ILE A 284 -2.62 -9.48 -18.73
C ILE A 284 -3.95 -8.88 -18.32
N ILE A 285 -4.87 -9.77 -17.99
CA ILE A 285 -6.18 -9.43 -17.41
C ILE A 285 -6.24 -10.08 -16.03
N VAL A 286 -6.45 -9.26 -15.01
CA VAL A 286 -6.51 -9.66 -13.61
C VAL A 286 -7.95 -9.59 -13.15
N GLU A 287 -8.57 -10.74 -12.94
CA GLU A 287 -9.92 -10.87 -12.43
C GLU A 287 -9.86 -10.86 -10.89
N THR A 288 -10.56 -9.90 -10.28
CA THR A 288 -10.46 -9.69 -8.84
C THR A 288 -11.75 -10.01 -8.09
N THR A 289 -11.67 -9.98 -6.77
CA THR A 289 -12.80 -10.24 -5.86
C THR A 289 -13.59 -8.99 -5.49
N LEU A 290 -13.10 -7.79 -5.83
CA LEU A 290 -13.75 -6.53 -5.46
C LEU A 290 -15.16 -6.46 -6.06
N ASP A 291 -16.12 -6.16 -5.21
CA ASP A 291 -17.50 -5.92 -5.63
C ASP A 291 -17.79 -4.42 -5.70
N PRO A 292 -18.13 -3.87 -6.89
CA PRO A 292 -18.29 -2.42 -7.04
C PRO A 292 -19.44 -1.83 -6.22
N LEU A 293 -20.48 -2.59 -5.92
CA LEU A 293 -21.60 -2.11 -5.10
C LEU A 293 -21.20 -2.07 -3.63
N THR A 294 -20.56 -3.12 -3.16
CA THR A 294 -20.01 -3.19 -1.79
C THR A 294 -18.94 -2.11 -1.57
N GLN A 295 -18.06 -1.89 -2.56
CA GLN A 295 -17.05 -0.84 -2.52
C GLN A 295 -17.68 0.56 -2.38
N ARG A 296 -18.69 0.88 -3.21
CA ARG A 296 -19.42 2.16 -3.11
C ARG A 296 -20.09 2.35 -1.75
N SER A 297 -20.68 1.29 -1.21
CA SER A 297 -21.31 1.31 0.12
C SER A 297 -20.28 1.61 1.23
N ALA A 298 -19.08 1.02 1.13
CA ALA A 298 -17.99 1.25 2.05
C ALA A 298 -17.48 2.71 2.01
N GLU A 299 -17.28 3.24 0.81
CA GLU A 299 -16.87 4.63 0.58
C GLU A 299 -17.90 5.62 1.10
N ALA A 300 -19.17 5.41 0.79
CA ALA A 300 -20.25 6.28 1.24
C ALA A 300 -20.36 6.31 2.77
N ALA A 301 -20.28 5.14 3.42
CA ALA A 301 -20.34 5.03 4.87
C ALA A 301 -19.17 5.75 5.55
N LEU A 302 -17.94 5.50 5.10
CA LEU A 302 -16.74 6.12 5.65
C LEU A 302 -16.69 7.63 5.39
N SER A 303 -16.96 8.05 4.14
CA SER A 303 -16.96 9.46 3.74
C SER A 303 -17.99 10.27 4.53
N LYS A 304 -19.21 9.74 4.70
CA LYS A 304 -20.26 10.39 5.52
C LYS A 304 -19.80 10.59 6.95
N THR A 305 -19.21 9.56 7.56
CA THR A 305 -18.72 9.63 8.94
C THR A 305 -17.60 10.67 9.08
N LEU A 306 -16.60 10.65 8.22
CA LEU A 306 -15.49 11.61 8.27
C LEU A 306 -15.95 13.04 7.99
N LYS A 307 -16.81 13.27 7.00
CA LYS A 307 -17.35 14.60 6.67
C LYS A 307 -18.10 15.21 7.86
N GLN A 308 -18.92 14.43 8.55
CA GLN A 308 -19.74 14.91 9.67
C GLN A 308 -18.91 15.15 10.95
N ASN A 309 -17.81 14.42 11.15
CA ASN A 309 -17.10 14.39 12.44
C ASN A 309 -15.70 15.00 12.42
N ARG A 310 -15.20 15.46 11.28
CA ARG A 310 -13.84 16.00 11.13
C ARG A 310 -13.54 17.13 12.10
N LYS A 311 -14.42 18.12 12.18
CA LYS A 311 -14.25 19.29 13.05
C LYS A 311 -14.69 19.01 14.48
N THR A 312 -15.88 18.43 14.66
CA THR A 312 -16.52 18.22 15.98
C THR A 312 -15.84 17.16 16.82
N ARG A 313 -15.34 16.09 16.19
CA ARG A 313 -14.69 14.96 16.86
C ARG A 313 -13.18 14.84 16.60
N ARG A 314 -12.60 15.77 15.82
CA ARG A 314 -11.18 15.77 15.45
C ARG A 314 -10.75 14.42 14.85
N VAL A 315 -11.54 13.87 13.93
CA VAL A 315 -11.24 12.64 13.18
C VAL A 315 -10.94 13.04 11.74
N SER A 316 -9.70 12.91 11.32
CA SER A 316 -9.27 13.35 9.98
C SER A 316 -9.18 12.20 8.99
N GLN A 317 -9.00 10.96 9.47
CA GLN A 317 -8.77 9.77 8.67
C GLN A 317 -9.60 8.57 9.15
N GLY A 318 -9.73 7.61 8.25
CA GLY A 318 -10.35 6.33 8.53
C GLY A 318 -10.06 5.34 7.41
N ALA A 319 -10.24 4.07 7.71
CA ALA A 319 -10.11 2.98 6.76
C ALA A 319 -11.24 1.96 6.98
N LEU A 320 -11.61 1.27 5.92
CA LEU A 320 -12.58 0.18 5.92
C LEU A 320 -12.09 -0.94 5.02
N ILE A 321 -12.16 -2.16 5.51
CA ILE A 321 -11.97 -3.36 4.71
C ILE A 321 -13.13 -4.33 4.95
N ALA A 322 -13.57 -5.02 3.90
CA ALA A 322 -14.59 -6.06 4.00
C ALA A 322 -14.18 -7.28 3.18
N PHE A 323 -14.31 -8.43 3.81
CA PHE A 323 -14.13 -9.75 3.21
C PHE A 323 -15.48 -10.46 3.12
N ASP A 324 -15.63 -11.36 2.17
CA ASP A 324 -16.61 -12.44 2.32
C ASP A 324 -16.09 -13.52 3.29
N THR A 325 -16.92 -14.49 3.61
CA THR A 325 -16.56 -15.58 4.53
C THR A 325 -15.49 -16.54 3.99
N LEU A 326 -15.21 -16.50 2.68
CA LEU A 326 -14.15 -17.26 2.02
C LEU A 326 -12.83 -16.47 1.91
N GLY A 327 -12.78 -15.24 2.45
CA GLY A 327 -11.60 -14.39 2.45
C GLY A 327 -11.43 -13.51 1.21
N GLY A 328 -12.36 -13.50 0.27
CA GLY A 328 -12.33 -12.59 -0.88
C GLY A 328 -12.57 -11.14 -0.45
N ILE A 329 -11.69 -10.23 -0.85
CA ILE A 329 -11.83 -8.80 -0.55
C ILE A 329 -12.97 -8.22 -1.38
N ARG A 330 -14.05 -7.80 -0.74
CA ARG A 330 -15.23 -7.20 -1.36
C ARG A 330 -15.19 -5.69 -1.41
N ALA A 331 -14.51 -5.07 -0.43
CA ALA A 331 -14.26 -3.63 -0.40
C ALA A 331 -12.96 -3.30 0.34
N MET A 332 -12.24 -2.28 -0.14
CA MET A 332 -11.03 -1.75 0.49
C MET A 332 -10.97 -0.23 0.34
N VAL A 333 -11.10 0.49 1.44
CA VAL A 333 -11.05 1.96 1.50
C VAL A 333 -9.93 2.37 2.44
N GLY A 334 -8.77 2.72 1.90
CA GLY A 334 -7.55 3.01 2.66
C GLY A 334 -7.44 4.43 3.23
N GLY A 335 -8.46 5.29 3.05
CA GLY A 335 -8.41 6.67 3.54
C GLY A 335 -9.58 7.54 3.08
N HIS A 336 -9.61 8.78 3.55
CA HIS A 336 -10.65 9.75 3.21
C HIS A 336 -10.72 10.06 1.70
N SER A 337 -9.59 10.08 1.01
CA SER A 337 -9.51 10.39 -0.41
C SER A 337 -8.24 9.80 -1.01
N TYR A 338 -8.37 8.82 -1.89
CA TYR A 338 -7.25 8.23 -2.63
C TYR A 338 -6.46 9.28 -3.42
N ARG A 339 -7.16 10.24 -4.04
CA ARG A 339 -6.55 11.34 -4.79
C ARG A 339 -5.61 12.21 -3.95
N LYS A 340 -5.92 12.40 -2.65
CA LYS A 340 -5.09 13.21 -1.74
C LYS A 340 -3.95 12.44 -1.11
N SER A 341 -4.15 11.16 -0.85
CA SER A 341 -3.16 10.28 -0.24
C SER A 341 -3.40 8.85 -0.69
N GLN A 342 -2.42 8.26 -1.36
CA GLN A 342 -2.40 6.85 -1.79
C GLN A 342 -1.97 5.90 -0.67
N PHE A 343 -1.58 6.43 0.50
CA PHE A 343 -1.24 5.62 1.67
C PHE A 343 -2.45 4.78 2.09
N ASN A 344 -2.36 3.47 1.89
CA ASN A 344 -3.43 2.52 2.16
C ASN A 344 -3.43 2.10 3.64
N ARG A 345 -4.25 2.75 4.45
CA ARG A 345 -4.30 2.50 5.90
C ARG A 345 -4.88 1.14 6.27
N THR A 346 -5.47 0.41 5.32
CA THR A 346 -5.93 -0.96 5.60
C THR A 346 -4.77 -1.93 5.77
N VAL A 347 -3.68 -1.76 4.99
CA VAL A 347 -2.53 -2.67 4.96
C VAL A 347 -1.22 -2.05 5.45
N GLN A 348 -1.03 -0.73 5.26
CA GLN A 348 0.25 -0.07 5.55
C GLN A 348 0.31 0.60 6.93
N ALA A 349 -0.84 0.95 7.53
CA ALA A 349 -0.85 1.58 8.84
C ALA A 349 -0.82 0.53 9.94
N GLN A 350 0.18 0.63 10.82
CA GLN A 350 0.29 -0.16 12.03
C GLN A 350 -0.28 0.66 13.20
N ARG A 351 -1.37 0.16 13.82
CA ARG A 351 -2.12 0.87 14.87
C ARG A 351 -2.52 -0.07 15.97
N GLN A 352 -2.60 0.43 17.21
CA GLN A 352 -3.02 -0.36 18.38
C GLN A 352 -4.50 -0.72 18.28
N PRO A 353 -4.86 -2.02 18.16
CA PRO A 353 -6.26 -2.46 18.07
C PRO A 353 -7.04 -2.27 19.37
N GLY A 354 -6.35 -2.12 20.49
CA GLY A 354 -6.98 -2.08 21.79
C GLY A 354 -7.86 -3.31 22.02
N SER A 355 -9.01 -3.11 22.60
CA SER A 355 -9.94 -4.22 22.92
C SER A 355 -10.46 -5.02 21.71
N ALA A 356 -10.19 -4.62 20.48
CA ALA A 356 -10.50 -5.45 19.29
C ALA A 356 -9.62 -6.71 19.23
N PHE A 357 -8.52 -6.77 19.98
CA PHE A 357 -7.66 -7.95 20.12
C PHE A 357 -8.21 -8.97 21.11
N LYS A 358 -9.09 -8.60 22.04
CA LYS A 358 -9.61 -9.49 23.11
C LYS A 358 -10.21 -10.81 22.60
N PRO A 359 -10.91 -10.91 21.45
CA PRO A 359 -11.39 -12.19 20.95
C PRO A 359 -10.30 -13.25 20.78
N VAL A 360 -9.06 -12.85 20.48
CA VAL A 360 -7.90 -13.77 20.42
C VAL A 360 -7.61 -14.35 21.81
N VAL A 361 -7.59 -13.52 22.83
CA VAL A 361 -7.36 -13.93 24.25
C VAL A 361 -8.46 -14.87 24.73
N TYR A 362 -9.71 -14.54 24.40
CA TYR A 362 -10.87 -15.33 24.82
C TYR A 362 -11.00 -16.65 24.05
N LEU A 363 -10.58 -16.69 22.77
CA LEU A 363 -10.46 -17.94 22.04
C LEU A 363 -9.40 -18.85 22.69
N ALA A 364 -8.21 -18.33 22.97
CA ALA A 364 -7.16 -19.06 23.69
C ALA A 364 -7.66 -19.62 25.03
N ALA A 365 -8.50 -18.87 25.73
CA ALA A 365 -9.13 -19.31 26.98
C ALA A 365 -10.09 -20.49 26.77
N LEU A 366 -10.96 -20.41 25.77
CA LEU A 366 -11.88 -21.51 25.43
C LEU A 366 -11.12 -22.78 25.03
N GLU A 367 -10.08 -22.64 24.23
CA GLU A 367 -9.23 -23.76 23.79
C GLU A 367 -8.40 -24.37 24.94
N SER A 368 -8.25 -23.64 26.04
CA SER A 368 -7.63 -24.13 27.28
C SER A 368 -8.63 -24.77 28.25
N GLY A 369 -9.86 -25.02 27.81
CA GLY A 369 -10.92 -25.67 28.62
C GLY A 369 -11.78 -24.73 29.43
N LEU A 370 -11.56 -23.40 29.39
CA LEU A 370 -12.46 -22.47 30.04
C LEU A 370 -13.77 -22.36 29.25
N THR A 371 -14.84 -21.98 29.94
CA THR A 371 -16.17 -21.83 29.31
C THR A 371 -16.63 -20.38 29.36
N ARG A 372 -17.54 -19.98 28.47
CA ARG A 372 -18.12 -18.63 28.47
C ARG A 372 -18.79 -18.24 29.78
N ASN A 373 -19.24 -19.23 30.57
CA ASN A 373 -19.89 -19.02 31.87
C ASN A 373 -18.89 -18.97 33.04
N GLN A 374 -17.61 -19.28 32.79
CA GLN A 374 -16.55 -19.20 33.81
C GLN A 374 -16.51 -17.77 34.38
N LYS A 375 -16.56 -17.68 35.75
CA LYS A 375 -16.51 -16.39 36.46
C LYS A 375 -15.07 -15.97 36.74
N PHE A 376 -14.81 -14.69 36.53
CA PHE A 376 -13.56 -14.02 36.91
C PHE A 376 -13.86 -12.78 37.73
N LYS A 377 -12.94 -12.45 38.67
CA LYS A 377 -13.03 -11.24 39.47
C LYS A 377 -12.70 -10.01 38.59
N ASP A 378 -13.66 -9.11 38.45
CA ASP A 378 -13.43 -7.75 37.95
C ASP A 378 -13.16 -6.86 39.18
N GLY A 379 -11.92 -6.51 39.40
CA GLY A 379 -11.46 -5.73 40.53
C GLY A 379 -10.02 -5.26 40.33
N PRO A 380 -9.51 -4.40 41.21
CA PRO A 380 -8.14 -3.91 41.13
C PRO A 380 -7.12 -5.05 40.97
N ILE A 381 -6.11 -4.82 40.16
CA ILE A 381 -5.03 -5.76 39.90
C ILE A 381 -3.69 -5.01 39.96
N ASN A 382 -2.70 -5.64 40.57
CA ASN A 382 -1.33 -5.15 40.61
C ASN A 382 -0.40 -6.32 40.27
N ILE A 383 0.34 -6.18 39.19
CA ILE A 383 1.29 -7.19 38.70
C ILE A 383 2.65 -6.51 38.58
N ASN A 384 3.54 -6.72 39.56
CA ASN A 384 4.86 -6.12 39.58
C ASN A 384 4.85 -4.59 39.35
N GLY A 385 3.91 -3.90 40.02
CA GLY A 385 3.74 -2.45 39.90
C GLY A 385 2.83 -1.99 38.77
N TRP A 386 2.54 -2.84 37.77
CA TRP A 386 1.59 -2.52 36.70
C TRP A 386 0.14 -2.67 37.20
N ARG A 387 -0.65 -1.61 37.05
CA ARG A 387 -2.03 -1.51 37.57
C ARG A 387 -3.03 -1.17 36.45
N PRO A 388 -3.39 -2.14 35.59
CA PRO A 388 -4.37 -1.91 34.54
C PRO A 388 -5.77 -1.68 35.10
N ASN A 389 -6.46 -0.64 34.62
CA ASN A 389 -7.81 -0.28 35.01
C ASN A 389 -8.82 -0.55 33.91
N ASN A 390 -10.10 -0.69 34.26
CA ASN A 390 -11.19 -0.64 33.31
C ASN A 390 -11.32 0.75 32.71
N PHE A 391 -11.89 0.83 31.50
CA PHE A 391 -11.98 2.09 30.72
C PHE A 391 -12.80 3.17 31.44
N ASP A 392 -13.84 2.76 32.19
CA ASP A 392 -14.73 3.61 32.99
C ASP A 392 -14.28 3.78 34.45
N GLY A 393 -13.19 3.10 34.83
CA GLY A 393 -12.69 3.10 36.21
C GLY A 393 -13.55 2.31 37.19
N GLN A 394 -14.61 1.63 36.74
CA GLN A 394 -15.55 0.89 37.61
C GLN A 394 -15.22 -0.61 37.60
N TYR A 395 -15.60 -1.28 38.68
CA TYR A 395 -15.46 -2.72 38.85
C TYR A 395 -16.80 -3.37 39.17
N ALA A 396 -17.06 -4.54 38.59
CA ALA A 396 -18.35 -5.24 38.72
C ALA A 396 -18.30 -6.49 39.62
N GLY A 397 -17.18 -6.75 40.31
CA GLY A 397 -17.02 -7.94 41.11
C GLY A 397 -16.85 -9.21 40.25
N TYR A 398 -17.55 -10.30 40.58
CA TYR A 398 -17.47 -11.53 39.81
C TYR A 398 -18.39 -11.51 38.57
N VAL A 399 -17.82 -11.62 37.39
CA VAL A 399 -18.54 -11.62 36.09
C VAL A 399 -18.16 -12.85 35.25
N THR A 400 -19.07 -13.31 34.41
CA THR A 400 -18.77 -14.37 33.45
C THR A 400 -17.83 -13.87 32.33
N MET A 401 -17.09 -14.78 31.69
CA MET A 401 -16.29 -14.47 30.52
C MET A 401 -17.13 -13.79 29.43
N GLU A 402 -18.38 -14.25 29.22
CA GLU A 402 -19.29 -13.63 28.24
C GLU A 402 -19.57 -12.16 28.58
N THR A 403 -19.93 -11.88 29.83
CA THR A 403 -20.17 -10.50 30.31
C THR A 403 -18.90 -9.66 30.20
N ALA A 404 -17.76 -10.22 30.55
CA ALA A 404 -16.48 -9.52 30.53
C ALA A 404 -16.07 -9.14 29.09
N LEU A 405 -16.25 -10.04 28.10
CA LEU A 405 -16.00 -9.72 26.69
C LEU A 405 -17.00 -8.70 26.15
N ALA A 406 -18.29 -8.87 26.46
CA ALA A 406 -19.36 -7.99 26.01
C ALA A 406 -19.20 -6.54 26.52
N ARG A 407 -18.86 -6.37 27.81
CA ARG A 407 -18.57 -5.07 28.42
C ARG A 407 -17.13 -4.60 28.22
N SER A 408 -16.29 -5.45 27.60
CA SER A 408 -14.88 -5.14 27.32
C SER A 408 -14.02 -4.87 28.56
N ILE A 409 -14.26 -5.61 29.64
CA ILE A 409 -13.56 -5.47 30.91
C ILE A 409 -12.07 -5.77 30.75
N ASN A 410 -11.21 -4.85 31.17
CA ASN A 410 -9.75 -4.98 31.02
C ASN A 410 -9.16 -5.93 32.05
N THR A 411 -9.53 -5.80 33.31
CA THR A 411 -8.98 -6.59 34.42
C THR A 411 -9.20 -8.08 34.22
N VAL A 412 -10.36 -8.48 33.70
CA VAL A 412 -10.66 -9.88 33.37
C VAL A 412 -9.80 -10.38 32.23
N ALA A 413 -9.63 -9.59 31.15
CA ALA A 413 -8.76 -9.98 30.03
C ALA A 413 -7.30 -10.18 30.48
N VAL A 414 -6.79 -9.31 31.37
CA VAL A 414 -5.45 -9.43 31.94
C VAL A 414 -5.34 -10.68 32.85
N ARG A 415 -6.33 -10.98 33.68
CA ARG A 415 -6.33 -12.20 34.51
C ARG A 415 -6.35 -13.48 33.67
N ILE A 416 -7.12 -13.49 32.59
CA ILE A 416 -7.12 -14.60 31.62
C ILE A 416 -5.72 -14.73 31.00
N SER A 417 -5.11 -13.63 30.59
CA SER A 417 -3.76 -13.65 30.00
C SER A 417 -2.70 -14.13 31.01
N GLN A 418 -2.82 -13.74 32.27
CA GLN A 418 -1.96 -14.21 33.37
C GLN A 418 -2.11 -15.72 33.60
N LEU A 419 -3.34 -16.23 33.54
CA LEU A 419 -3.62 -17.66 33.70
C LEU A 419 -3.08 -18.52 32.55
N LEU A 420 -3.20 -18.02 31.31
CA LEU A 420 -2.83 -18.79 30.12
C LEU A 420 -1.34 -18.68 29.73
N GLY A 421 -0.69 -17.61 30.16
CA GLY A 421 0.59 -17.16 29.60
C GLY A 421 0.44 -16.47 28.25
N THR A 422 1.35 -15.54 27.98
CA THR A 422 1.32 -14.71 26.76
C THR A 422 1.64 -15.50 25.50
N GLU A 423 2.49 -16.52 25.60
CA GLU A 423 2.88 -17.35 24.47
C GLU A 423 1.68 -18.06 23.80
N ARG A 424 0.77 -18.62 24.59
CA ARG A 424 -0.45 -19.26 24.08
C ARG A 424 -1.34 -18.26 23.31
N ILE A 425 -1.42 -17.03 23.78
CA ILE A 425 -2.17 -15.95 23.10
C ILE A 425 -1.49 -15.58 21.80
N ILE A 426 -0.15 -15.49 21.78
CA ILE A 426 0.63 -15.21 20.57
C ILE A 426 0.44 -16.32 19.54
N GLN A 427 0.52 -17.58 19.95
CA GLN A 427 0.28 -18.74 19.07
C GLN A 427 -1.13 -18.71 18.47
N THR A 428 -2.15 -18.40 19.30
CA THR A 428 -3.53 -18.25 18.82
C THR A 428 -3.64 -17.09 17.81
N ALA A 429 -3.00 -15.94 18.08
CA ALA A 429 -2.96 -14.82 17.17
C ALA A 429 -2.31 -15.18 15.82
N ARG A 430 -1.17 -15.90 15.87
CA ARG A 430 -0.46 -16.39 14.67
C ARG A 430 -1.33 -17.32 13.83
N ARG A 431 -1.98 -18.28 14.47
CA ARG A 431 -2.90 -19.22 13.83
C ARG A 431 -4.10 -18.50 13.18
N LEU A 432 -4.57 -17.39 13.74
CA LEU A 432 -5.61 -16.54 13.16
C LEU A 432 -5.08 -15.59 12.07
N GLY A 433 -3.78 -15.63 11.73
CA GLY A 433 -3.18 -14.86 10.63
C GLY A 433 -2.61 -13.49 11.00
N ILE A 434 -2.43 -13.18 12.29
CA ILE A 434 -1.76 -11.94 12.71
C ILE A 434 -0.24 -12.15 12.63
N THR A 435 0.43 -11.45 11.72
CA THR A 435 1.87 -11.57 11.45
C THR A 435 2.70 -10.45 12.08
N SER A 436 2.08 -9.34 12.45
CA SER A 436 2.72 -8.22 13.16
C SER A 436 3.42 -8.66 14.44
N VAL A 437 4.47 -7.95 14.84
CA VAL A 437 5.21 -8.24 16.08
C VAL A 437 4.28 -8.00 17.27
N LEU A 438 4.11 -9.03 18.11
CA LEU A 438 3.28 -8.98 19.31
C LEU A 438 4.18 -8.92 20.55
N SER A 439 3.77 -8.10 21.53
CA SER A 439 4.45 -8.02 22.82
C SER A 439 4.30 -9.33 23.60
N SER A 440 5.37 -9.77 24.26
CA SER A 440 5.36 -10.94 25.14
C SER A 440 4.94 -10.63 26.59
N ASP A 441 4.58 -9.38 26.89
CA ASP A 441 4.07 -8.98 28.20
C ASP A 441 2.53 -9.05 28.30
N LEU A 442 1.99 -9.00 29.51
CA LEU A 442 0.56 -9.14 29.78
C LEU A 442 -0.31 -8.01 29.18
N SER A 443 0.28 -6.92 28.72
CA SER A 443 -0.46 -5.84 28.06
C SER A 443 -1.01 -6.26 26.69
N ILE A 444 -0.51 -7.35 26.12
CA ILE A 444 -1.06 -7.99 24.91
C ILE A 444 -2.56 -8.23 25.04
N ALA A 445 -3.05 -8.59 26.24
CA ALA A 445 -4.47 -8.79 26.53
C ALA A 445 -5.32 -7.55 26.22
N LEU A 446 -4.71 -6.38 26.24
CA LEU A 446 -5.37 -5.09 25.99
C LEU A 446 -5.15 -4.58 24.56
N GLY A 447 -4.42 -5.35 23.72
CA GLY A 447 -4.13 -5.01 22.33
C GLY A 447 -3.20 -3.81 22.20
N THR A 448 -2.11 -3.80 22.94
CA THR A 448 -1.08 -2.76 22.91
C THR A 448 -0.14 -2.87 21.72
N SER A 449 0.02 -4.08 21.15
CA SER A 449 0.82 -4.30 19.94
C SER A 449 0.12 -3.74 18.71
N ALA A 450 0.86 -3.00 17.88
CA ALA A 450 0.32 -2.42 16.66
C ALA A 450 0.11 -3.51 15.58
N VAL A 451 -1.03 -3.46 14.91
CA VAL A 451 -1.40 -4.36 13.81
C VAL A 451 -2.04 -3.57 12.67
N SER A 452 -2.11 -4.14 11.48
CA SER A 452 -2.88 -3.55 10.38
C SER A 452 -4.38 -3.83 10.52
N LEU A 453 -5.21 -2.97 9.93
CA LEU A 453 -6.66 -3.20 9.87
C LEU A 453 -6.96 -4.51 9.10
N PHE A 454 -6.17 -4.80 8.08
CA PHE A 454 -6.27 -6.04 7.30
C PHE A 454 -6.12 -7.27 8.19
N GLU A 455 -5.01 -7.37 8.94
CA GLU A 455 -4.69 -8.53 9.78
C GLU A 455 -5.73 -8.78 10.86
N ILE A 456 -6.05 -7.73 11.61
CA ILE A 456 -7.00 -7.89 12.73
C ILE A 456 -8.42 -8.18 12.22
N THR A 457 -8.82 -7.68 11.05
CA THR A 457 -10.12 -8.02 10.46
C THR A 457 -10.12 -9.44 9.93
N ALA A 458 -9.05 -9.88 9.27
CA ALA A 458 -8.89 -11.25 8.78
C ALA A 458 -8.92 -12.28 9.91
N ALA A 459 -8.39 -11.97 11.09
CA ALA A 459 -8.40 -12.83 12.26
C ALA A 459 -9.83 -13.17 12.76
N TYR A 460 -10.85 -12.45 12.32
CA TYR A 460 -12.26 -12.75 12.63
C TYR A 460 -12.94 -13.67 11.60
N LEU A 461 -12.31 -13.94 10.45
CA LEU A 461 -12.86 -14.85 9.42
C LEU A 461 -13.24 -16.24 9.98
N PRO A 462 -12.40 -16.90 10.80
CA PRO A 462 -12.75 -18.21 11.34
C PRO A 462 -14.00 -18.19 12.23
N PHE A 463 -14.33 -17.07 12.87
CA PHE A 463 -15.55 -16.96 13.65
C PHE A 463 -16.80 -16.86 12.77
N ALA A 464 -16.66 -16.28 11.57
CA ALA A 464 -17.77 -16.12 10.62
C ALA A 464 -18.02 -17.36 9.76
N ASN A 465 -17.00 -18.20 9.52
CA ASN A 465 -17.07 -19.32 8.57
C ASN A 465 -17.00 -20.71 9.23
N GLY A 466 -17.30 -20.80 10.53
CA GLY A 466 -17.35 -22.09 11.23
C GLY A 466 -15.99 -22.65 11.64
N GLY A 467 -14.93 -21.85 11.65
CA GLY A 467 -13.58 -22.23 12.12
C GLY A 467 -12.61 -22.59 11.02
N THR A 468 -12.98 -22.38 9.77
CA THR A 468 -12.12 -22.67 8.63
C THR A 468 -11.04 -21.60 8.46
N GLY A 469 -9.80 -22.01 8.31
CA GLY A 469 -8.69 -21.13 7.99
C GLY A 469 -8.74 -20.71 6.53
N VAL A 470 -8.64 -19.39 6.29
CA VAL A 470 -8.60 -18.84 4.94
C VAL A 470 -7.59 -17.70 4.86
N TYR A 471 -6.86 -17.64 3.75
CA TYR A 471 -6.05 -16.47 3.45
C TYR A 471 -6.88 -15.44 2.69
N PRO A 472 -6.96 -14.19 3.16
CA PRO A 472 -7.61 -13.13 2.41
C PRO A 472 -6.92 -12.91 1.05
N PHE A 473 -7.72 -12.69 0.02
CA PHE A 473 -7.23 -12.54 -1.35
C PHE A 473 -8.02 -11.52 -2.14
N GLY A 474 -7.36 -10.91 -3.12
CA GLY A 474 -7.97 -9.97 -4.04
C GLY A 474 -7.95 -10.44 -5.48
N ILE A 475 -7.07 -11.39 -5.83
CA ILE A 475 -6.93 -11.92 -7.19
C ILE A 475 -7.58 -13.30 -7.26
N GLN A 476 -8.55 -13.43 -8.15
CA GLN A 476 -9.23 -14.70 -8.44
C GLN A 476 -8.52 -15.46 -9.55
N ARG A 477 -8.19 -14.75 -10.65
CA ARG A 477 -7.55 -15.32 -11.83
C ARG A 477 -6.69 -14.28 -12.52
N ILE A 478 -5.59 -14.71 -13.14
CA ILE A 478 -4.80 -13.91 -14.08
C ILE A 478 -4.72 -14.67 -15.38
N ARG A 479 -5.06 -14.01 -16.48
CA ARG A 479 -4.95 -14.57 -17.83
C ARG A 479 -4.20 -13.63 -18.76
N SER A 480 -3.58 -14.19 -19.78
CA SER A 480 -3.00 -13.40 -20.88
C SER A 480 -4.11 -12.76 -21.70
N LYS A 481 -3.79 -11.76 -22.51
CA LYS A 481 -4.73 -11.21 -23.51
C LYS A 481 -5.17 -12.25 -24.55
N SER A 482 -4.33 -13.25 -24.83
CA SER A 482 -4.67 -14.35 -25.72
C SER A 482 -5.62 -15.38 -25.08
N GLY A 483 -5.96 -15.23 -23.79
CA GLY A 483 -6.91 -16.08 -23.06
C GLY A 483 -6.29 -17.19 -22.22
N SER A 484 -4.98 -17.43 -22.32
CA SER A 484 -4.30 -18.46 -21.51
C SER A 484 -4.35 -18.11 -20.02
N ILE A 485 -4.72 -19.06 -19.18
CA ILE A 485 -4.74 -18.91 -17.72
C ILE A 485 -3.29 -18.98 -17.23
N LEU A 486 -2.83 -17.92 -16.57
CA LEU A 486 -1.49 -17.81 -15.98
C LEU A 486 -1.51 -18.15 -14.48
N TYR A 487 -2.61 -17.81 -13.82
CA TYR A 487 -2.89 -18.12 -12.43
C TYR A 487 -4.40 -18.26 -12.22
N GLU A 488 -4.79 -19.24 -11.46
CA GLU A 488 -6.15 -19.40 -10.97
C GLU A 488 -6.10 -19.86 -9.51
N ARG A 489 -6.84 -19.14 -8.66
CA ARG A 489 -6.90 -19.48 -7.25
C ARG A 489 -7.59 -20.83 -7.07
N SER A 490 -6.89 -21.77 -6.42
CA SER A 490 -7.53 -22.99 -5.93
C SER A 490 -8.46 -22.68 -4.75
N THR A 491 -9.54 -23.40 -4.64
CA THR A 491 -10.51 -23.28 -3.53
C THR A 491 -10.03 -23.96 -2.24
N SER A 492 -8.78 -24.42 -2.19
CA SER A 492 -8.25 -25.10 -1.01
C SER A 492 -8.27 -24.20 0.21
N SER A 493 -8.97 -24.63 1.26
CA SER A 493 -8.92 -24.04 2.59
C SER A 493 -7.71 -24.58 3.36
N LEU A 494 -7.28 -23.85 4.39
CA LEU A 494 -6.26 -24.32 5.35
C LEU A 494 -6.79 -25.42 6.30
N GLY A 495 -7.97 -25.95 6.02
CA GLY A 495 -8.67 -26.82 6.94
C GLY A 495 -9.26 -26.07 8.14
N ARG A 496 -9.74 -26.83 9.11
CA ARG A 496 -10.30 -26.26 10.35
C ARG A 496 -9.18 -25.84 11.29
N ILE A 497 -9.07 -24.55 11.55
CA ILE A 497 -8.07 -23.97 12.47
C ILE A 497 -8.66 -23.61 13.83
N VAL A 498 -9.99 -23.54 13.97
CA VAL A 498 -10.71 -23.34 15.23
C VAL A 498 -11.83 -24.37 15.31
N ASN A 499 -11.92 -25.08 16.44
CA ASN A 499 -12.98 -26.05 16.65
C ASN A 499 -14.37 -25.37 16.61
N SER A 500 -15.35 -26.00 15.93
CA SER A 500 -16.70 -25.46 15.74
C SER A 500 -17.42 -25.16 17.07
N GLN A 501 -17.19 -25.93 18.12
CA GLN A 501 -17.74 -25.68 19.44
C GLN A 501 -17.21 -24.35 20.04
N HIS A 502 -15.89 -24.09 19.91
CA HIS A 502 -15.31 -22.82 20.35
C HIS A 502 -15.81 -21.64 19.49
N VAL A 503 -15.97 -21.84 18.18
CA VAL A 503 -16.61 -20.83 17.32
C VAL A 503 -18.03 -20.52 17.80
N GLY A 504 -18.84 -21.55 18.13
CA GLY A 504 -20.19 -21.36 18.66
C GLY A 504 -20.20 -20.56 19.97
N GLN A 505 -19.25 -20.80 20.88
CA GLN A 505 -19.11 -20.03 22.12
C GLN A 505 -18.66 -18.59 21.83
N MET A 506 -17.66 -18.38 20.93
CA MET A 506 -17.22 -17.04 20.51
C MET A 506 -18.34 -16.24 19.88
N ASN A 507 -19.14 -16.87 19.00
CA ASN A 507 -20.27 -16.21 18.34
C ASN A 507 -21.33 -15.76 19.36
N LYS A 508 -21.64 -16.55 20.38
CA LYS A 508 -22.53 -16.13 21.50
C LYS A 508 -21.98 -14.90 22.21
N MET A 509 -20.70 -14.94 22.64
CA MET A 509 -20.07 -13.82 23.36
C MET A 509 -19.98 -12.55 22.52
N LEU A 510 -19.60 -12.65 21.23
CA LEU A 510 -19.48 -11.50 20.35
C LEU A 510 -20.84 -10.93 19.91
N THR A 511 -21.87 -11.78 19.81
CA THR A 511 -23.27 -11.34 19.60
C THR A 511 -23.76 -10.58 20.84
N THR A 512 -23.47 -11.05 22.06
CA THR A 512 -23.80 -10.35 23.30
C THR A 512 -23.12 -8.98 23.36
N ALA A 513 -21.86 -8.87 22.89
CA ALA A 513 -21.15 -7.59 22.80
C ALA A 513 -21.86 -6.58 21.87
N VAL A 514 -22.53 -7.05 20.84
CA VAL A 514 -23.31 -6.20 19.93
C VAL A 514 -24.74 -5.97 20.46
N LYS A 515 -25.41 -6.98 21.03
CA LYS A 515 -26.80 -6.84 21.51
C LYS A 515 -26.92 -5.95 22.74
N SER A 516 -26.07 -6.16 23.76
CA SER A 516 -26.18 -5.50 25.06
C SER A 516 -24.86 -4.88 25.56
N GLY A 517 -23.75 -5.11 24.85
CA GLY A 517 -22.43 -4.64 25.24
C GLY A 517 -21.99 -3.33 24.58
N THR A 518 -20.68 -3.17 24.40
CA THR A 518 -20.06 -1.96 23.87
C THR A 518 -20.34 -1.71 22.39
N GLY A 519 -20.77 -2.74 21.64
CA GLY A 519 -20.99 -2.70 20.18
C GLY A 519 -22.41 -2.36 19.74
N ARG A 520 -23.32 -1.94 20.62
CA ARG A 520 -24.75 -1.76 20.33
C ARG A 520 -25.08 -0.95 19.08
N LYS A 521 -24.27 0.05 18.72
CA LYS A 521 -24.47 0.86 17.50
C LYS A 521 -24.21 0.13 16.20
N ALA A 522 -23.64 -1.07 16.25
CA ALA A 522 -23.45 -1.93 15.09
C ALA A 522 -24.66 -2.84 14.78
N GLN A 523 -25.69 -2.87 15.62
CA GLN A 523 -26.87 -3.70 15.37
C GLN A 523 -27.53 -3.34 14.03
N VAL A 524 -27.86 -4.37 13.25
CA VAL A 524 -28.64 -4.28 12.02
C VAL A 524 -29.95 -5.04 12.25
N LYS A 525 -31.07 -4.41 11.90
CA LYS A 525 -32.40 -4.98 12.12
C LYS A 525 -32.54 -6.31 11.33
N ASN A 526 -33.04 -7.35 11.99
CA ASN A 526 -33.29 -8.66 11.40
C ASN A 526 -32.06 -9.36 10.81
N GLN A 527 -30.86 -9.02 11.29
CA GLN A 527 -29.63 -9.70 10.88
C GLN A 527 -28.85 -10.21 12.09
N PHE A 528 -28.17 -11.34 11.90
CA PHE A 528 -27.12 -11.79 12.81
C PHE A 528 -25.93 -10.83 12.71
N VAL A 529 -25.52 -10.30 13.83
CA VAL A 529 -24.31 -9.47 13.95
C VAL A 529 -23.52 -9.88 15.18
N ALA A 530 -22.26 -10.17 14.97
CA ALA A 530 -21.28 -10.37 16.04
C ALA A 530 -20.09 -9.45 15.80
N GLY A 531 -19.44 -8.98 16.87
CA GLY A 531 -18.32 -8.08 16.71
C GLY A 531 -17.76 -7.52 18.01
N LYS A 532 -16.67 -6.77 17.87
CA LYS A 532 -15.93 -6.20 18.99
C LYS A 532 -15.46 -4.78 18.70
N THR A 533 -15.61 -3.93 19.68
CA THR A 533 -15.07 -2.56 19.71
C THR A 533 -13.63 -2.55 20.16
N GLY A 534 -12.82 -1.65 19.60
CA GLY A 534 -11.47 -1.32 20.05
C GLY A 534 -11.33 0.18 20.27
N THR A 535 -10.57 0.56 21.29
CA THR A 535 -10.19 1.96 21.56
C THR A 535 -8.82 1.93 22.18
N SER A 536 -7.85 2.62 21.60
CA SER A 536 -6.52 2.77 22.17
C SER A 536 -6.50 3.88 23.23
N GLN A 537 -5.40 3.96 23.98
CA GLN A 537 -5.21 4.99 25.00
C GLN A 537 -5.35 6.39 24.39
N ASN A 538 -5.91 7.32 25.16
CA ASN A 538 -6.13 8.71 24.77
C ASN A 538 -6.98 8.89 23.50
N TYR A 539 -7.81 7.92 23.13
CA TYR A 539 -8.71 7.97 21.96
C TYR A 539 -7.97 8.24 20.63
N ARG A 540 -6.74 7.72 20.47
CA ARG A 540 -5.96 7.92 19.23
C ARG A 540 -6.48 7.05 18.10
N ASP A 541 -6.81 5.79 18.41
CA ASP A 541 -7.34 4.81 17.47
C ASP A 541 -8.67 4.29 17.97
N SER A 542 -9.65 4.22 17.10
CA SER A 542 -10.96 3.65 17.41
C SER A 542 -11.38 2.67 16.33
N TRP A 543 -11.82 1.47 16.75
CA TRP A 543 -12.05 0.33 15.91
C TRP A 543 -13.41 -0.29 16.16
N PHE A 544 -13.97 -0.84 15.10
CA PHE A 544 -15.01 -1.84 15.20
C PHE A 544 -14.75 -2.93 14.17
N ILE A 545 -14.70 -4.18 14.61
CA ILE A 545 -14.60 -5.34 13.74
C ILE A 545 -15.81 -6.21 14.03
N GLY A 546 -16.55 -6.51 12.97
CA GLY A 546 -17.76 -7.30 13.09
C GLY A 546 -18.04 -8.11 11.85
N TYR A 547 -18.96 -9.04 11.98
CA TYR A 547 -19.35 -9.91 10.88
C TYR A 547 -20.85 -10.25 10.94
N THR A 548 -21.34 -10.58 9.75
CA THR A 548 -22.66 -11.16 9.48
C THR A 548 -22.46 -12.56 8.88
N ALA A 549 -23.51 -13.14 8.31
CA ALA A 549 -23.39 -14.34 7.50
C ALA A 549 -22.60 -14.11 6.19
N ASP A 550 -22.59 -12.87 5.67
CA ASP A 550 -22.07 -12.54 4.34
C ASP A 550 -20.69 -11.87 4.38
N PHE A 551 -20.43 -11.04 5.41
CA PHE A 551 -19.27 -10.17 5.47
C PHE A 551 -18.55 -10.25 6.82
N VAL A 552 -17.23 -10.17 6.75
CA VAL A 552 -16.37 -9.79 7.87
C VAL A 552 -15.76 -8.43 7.55
N ALA A 553 -16.08 -7.40 8.33
CA ALA A 553 -15.62 -6.05 8.03
C ALA A 553 -15.01 -5.35 9.25
N GLY A 554 -13.94 -4.61 8.98
CA GLY A 554 -13.22 -3.80 9.97
C GLY A 554 -13.25 -2.32 9.61
N ILE A 555 -13.47 -1.48 10.63
CA ILE A 555 -13.41 -0.02 10.56
C ILE A 555 -12.34 0.48 11.52
N TRP A 556 -11.48 1.36 11.02
CA TRP A 556 -10.58 2.18 11.83
C TRP A 556 -10.87 3.67 11.61
N LEU A 557 -10.87 4.45 12.67
CA LEU A 557 -10.94 5.91 12.64
C LEU A 557 -9.88 6.51 13.56
N GLY A 558 -9.19 7.57 13.10
CA GLY A 558 -8.12 8.23 13.84
C GLY A 558 -7.49 9.38 13.07
N ASN A 559 -6.22 9.68 13.38
CA ASN A 559 -5.42 10.72 12.73
C ASN A 559 -4.04 10.17 12.33
N ASP A 560 -3.50 10.65 11.19
CA ASP A 560 -2.20 10.17 10.69
C ASP A 560 -1.04 10.59 11.59
N ASP A 561 -1.13 11.78 12.20
CA ASP A 561 -0.17 12.36 13.13
C ASP A 561 -0.26 11.77 14.55
N ASN A 562 -1.08 10.73 14.74
CA ASN A 562 -1.33 10.10 16.03
C ASN A 562 -1.93 11.04 17.10
N SER A 563 -2.44 12.22 16.71
CA SER A 563 -3.15 13.11 17.62
C SER A 563 -4.46 12.49 18.12
N PRO A 564 -4.86 12.74 19.37
CA PRO A 564 -6.08 12.17 19.94
C PRO A 564 -7.34 12.73 19.25
N THR A 565 -8.33 11.87 19.11
CA THR A 565 -9.68 12.28 18.72
C THR A 565 -10.43 12.86 19.94
N LYS A 566 -11.52 13.59 19.71
CA LYS A 566 -12.36 14.13 20.79
C LYS A 566 -13.32 13.04 21.28
N ARG A 567 -12.82 12.14 22.17
CA ARG A 567 -13.55 11.04 22.81
C ARG A 567 -14.30 10.13 21.84
N VAL A 568 -13.65 9.76 20.71
CA VAL A 568 -14.21 8.76 19.80
C VAL A 568 -13.81 7.38 20.28
N THR A 569 -14.81 6.56 20.60
CA THR A 569 -14.62 5.15 20.97
C THR A 569 -15.11 4.23 19.85
N GLY A 570 -14.65 2.98 19.87
CA GLY A 570 -15.07 1.97 18.89
C GLY A 570 -16.58 1.73 18.85
N GLY A 571 -17.27 1.88 20.01
CA GLY A 571 -18.72 1.74 20.13
C GLY A 571 -19.53 2.95 19.63
N LEU A 572 -18.87 4.05 19.24
CA LEU A 572 -19.53 5.24 18.72
C LEU A 572 -19.47 5.26 17.18
N LEU A 573 -18.50 6.00 16.63
CA LEU A 573 -18.42 6.23 15.18
C LEU A 573 -18.03 4.98 14.38
N PRO A 574 -17.05 4.15 14.79
CA PRO A 574 -16.71 2.95 14.03
C PRO A 574 -17.88 1.95 13.94
N ALA A 575 -18.57 1.68 15.05
CA ALA A 575 -19.72 0.78 15.06
C ALA A 575 -20.90 1.29 14.21
N ASP A 576 -21.21 2.59 14.24
CA ASP A 576 -22.24 3.21 13.41
C ASP A 576 -21.84 3.23 11.92
N THR A 577 -20.55 3.47 11.62
CA THR A 577 -20.04 3.39 10.24
C THR A 577 -20.15 1.98 9.69
N TRP A 578 -19.79 0.97 10.49
CA TRP A 578 -19.93 -0.44 10.15
C TRP A 578 -21.39 -0.80 9.88
N ARG A 579 -22.31 -0.42 10.76
CA ARG A 579 -23.76 -0.64 10.57
C ARG A 579 -24.25 -0.03 9.26
N ARG A 580 -23.91 1.22 8.97
CA ARG A 580 -24.28 1.91 7.72
C ARG A 580 -23.76 1.17 6.50
N PHE A 581 -22.50 0.72 6.56
CA PHE A 581 -21.87 -0.05 5.49
C PHE A 581 -22.63 -1.35 5.24
N VAL A 582 -22.79 -2.19 6.28
CA VAL A 582 -23.42 -3.50 6.14
C VAL A 582 -24.89 -3.38 5.70
N THR A 583 -25.65 -2.45 6.28
CA THR A 583 -27.04 -2.21 5.86
C THR A 583 -27.13 -1.88 4.36
N ALA A 584 -26.24 -1.05 3.83
CA ALA A 584 -26.24 -0.70 2.41
C ALA A 584 -25.71 -1.84 1.52
N ALA A 585 -24.69 -2.58 1.98
CA ALA A 585 -24.09 -3.68 1.23
C ALA A 585 -25.00 -4.91 1.16
N SER A 586 -25.74 -5.20 2.23
CA SER A 586 -26.65 -6.37 2.30
C SER A 586 -28.04 -6.12 1.69
N ALA A 587 -28.34 -4.90 1.26
CA ALA A 587 -29.68 -4.56 0.72
C ALA A 587 -30.11 -5.44 -0.47
N ASN A 588 -29.16 -6.05 -1.18
CA ASN A 588 -29.39 -6.90 -2.35
C ASN A 588 -29.02 -8.37 -2.11
N ILE A 589 -28.69 -8.76 -0.87
CA ILE A 589 -28.28 -10.13 -0.55
C ILE A 589 -29.40 -10.82 0.23
N LEU A 590 -29.82 -11.99 -0.22
CA LEU A 590 -30.73 -12.85 0.55
C LEU A 590 -30.09 -13.23 1.88
N VAL A 591 -30.80 -12.95 2.99
CA VAL A 591 -30.28 -13.20 4.35
C VAL A 591 -30.18 -14.70 4.59
N ASN A 592 -28.98 -15.24 4.62
CA ASN A 592 -28.70 -16.61 5.04
C ASN A 592 -28.34 -16.64 6.54
N PRO A 593 -28.91 -17.57 7.32
CA PRO A 593 -28.47 -17.76 8.71
C PRO A 593 -27.01 -18.21 8.76
N PRO A 594 -26.25 -17.86 9.83
CA PRO A 594 -24.90 -18.34 10.00
C PRO A 594 -24.90 -19.88 10.03
N PRO A 595 -23.82 -20.54 9.53
CA PRO A 595 -23.73 -21.99 9.58
C PRO A 595 -23.89 -22.48 11.00
N VAL A 596 -24.88 -23.34 11.21
CA VAL A 596 -25.07 -24.04 12.49
C VAL A 596 -23.86 -24.96 12.67
N PRO A 597 -23.19 -24.96 13.83
CA PRO A 597 -22.09 -25.87 14.08
C PRO A 597 -22.56 -27.32 13.88
N ASP A 598 -21.96 -28.03 12.91
CA ASP A 598 -22.20 -29.46 12.78
C ASP A 598 -21.62 -30.15 14.02
N THR A 599 -22.49 -30.73 14.83
CA THR A 599 -22.13 -31.45 16.07
C THR A 599 -21.58 -32.84 15.80
N ARG A 600 -21.42 -33.26 14.53
CA ARG A 600 -20.87 -34.57 14.15
C ARG A 600 -19.36 -34.54 14.14
N ALA A 601 -18.81 -35.41 14.96
CA ALA A 601 -17.44 -35.76 15.24
C ALA A 601 -16.33 -35.32 14.26
N ASP A 602 -15.43 -34.51 14.77
CA ASP A 602 -14.12 -34.21 14.16
C ASP A 602 -13.13 -35.35 14.46
N SER A 603 -12.88 -36.17 13.47
CA SER A 603 -11.76 -37.12 13.49
C SER A 603 -10.77 -36.75 12.37
N SER A 604 -9.91 -35.75 12.60
CA SER A 604 -8.74 -35.54 11.77
C SER A 604 -7.55 -35.00 12.57
N LYS A 605 -6.48 -35.76 12.52
CA LYS A 605 -5.19 -35.47 13.16
C LYS A 605 -4.57 -34.19 12.59
N GLY A 606 -4.03 -33.35 13.48
CA GLY A 606 -3.50 -32.03 13.16
C GLY A 606 -2.28 -32.05 12.23
N ALA A 607 -2.27 -31.13 11.31
CA ALA A 607 -1.10 -30.73 10.52
C ALA A 607 -0.45 -29.51 11.18
N THR A 608 0.55 -29.69 12.02
CA THR A 608 1.23 -28.60 12.77
C THR A 608 2.54 -28.14 12.12
N GLY A 609 3.09 -28.85 11.12
CA GLY A 609 4.40 -28.52 10.50
C GLY A 609 4.35 -27.46 9.38
N GLY A 610 3.36 -27.51 8.49
CA GLY A 610 3.32 -26.64 7.31
C GLY A 610 2.87 -25.18 7.54
N PHE A 611 2.27 -24.89 8.69
CA PHE A 611 1.70 -23.56 8.97
C PHE A 611 2.76 -22.52 9.34
N GLN A 612 3.81 -22.89 10.05
CA GLN A 612 4.92 -21.99 10.42
C GLN A 612 5.73 -21.52 9.19
N ASP A 613 5.94 -22.41 8.22
CA ASP A 613 6.67 -22.07 6.99
C ASP A 613 5.86 -21.13 6.10
N ILE A 614 4.56 -21.36 6.00
CA ILE A 614 3.65 -20.50 5.24
C ILE A 614 3.49 -19.12 5.89
N LEU A 615 3.45 -19.05 7.24
CA LEU A 615 3.43 -17.76 7.95
C LEU A 615 4.73 -16.96 7.75
N LYS A 616 5.87 -17.65 7.63
CA LYS A 616 7.16 -17.03 7.35
C LYS A 616 7.19 -16.44 5.93
N GLU A 617 6.64 -17.15 4.95
CA GLU A 617 6.47 -16.66 3.59
C GLU A 617 5.51 -15.48 3.51
N VAL A 618 4.36 -15.54 4.18
CA VAL A 618 3.40 -14.43 4.24
C VAL A 618 3.98 -13.20 4.94
N ARG A 619 4.79 -13.37 5.97
CA ARG A 619 5.48 -12.26 6.64
C ARG A 619 6.49 -11.59 5.71
N ASN A 620 7.34 -12.38 5.06
CA ASN A 620 8.31 -11.89 4.07
C ASN A 620 7.61 -11.21 2.89
N PHE A 621 6.42 -11.67 2.58
CA PHE A 621 5.55 -11.20 1.53
C PHE A 621 4.85 -9.85 1.85
N LEU A 622 4.31 -9.68 3.04
CA LEU A 622 3.55 -8.46 3.40
C LEU A 622 4.43 -7.30 3.84
N PHE A 623 5.63 -7.58 4.35
CA PHE A 623 6.46 -6.58 5.03
C PHE A 623 7.90 -6.47 4.52
N GLY A 624 8.31 -7.28 3.54
CA GLY A 624 9.69 -7.32 3.05
C GLY A 624 10.62 -8.02 4.06
N SER A 625 11.55 -8.83 3.58
CA SER A 625 12.66 -9.33 4.39
C SER A 625 13.55 -8.17 4.80
N ASN A 626 13.68 -7.91 6.09
CA ASN A 626 14.80 -7.15 6.63
C ASN A 626 16.07 -7.98 6.55
#